data_12c40f66d5bfcb5e8d74376f6891414b
#
_entry.id   12c40f66d5bfcb5e8d74376f6891414b
#
_cell.length_a   1.000
_cell.length_b   1.000
_cell.length_c   1.000
_cell.angle_alpha   90.00
_cell.angle_beta   90.00
_cell.angle_gamma   90.00
#
_symmetry.space_group_name_H-M   'P 1'
#
loop_
_entity.id
_entity.type
_entity.pdbx_description
1 polymer ?
#
loop_
_entity_poly.entity_id
_entity_poly.type
_entity_poly.pdbx_seq_one_letter_code
_entity_poly.pdbx_strand_id
1 'polypeptide(L)'
;MDTDVSDLCCVNSQCPDYGRRGAENLVCRKLYGQERRRFVRCQSCGQEFSERRGTALFGVRLPTAKALAVLNHVADSCGVRQTARLTDVTTNAVMRLTQKAGAHAAALHDELARHLKANEVQVDEKWSFVGKKGGSLPARRTGR
;
A
#
# COMPACT_ATOMS: atom_id res chain seq x y z
N MET A 1 12.59 -16.64 19.04
CA MET A 1 12.40 -15.19 18.79
C MET A 1 12.64 -14.98 17.31
N ASP A 2 11.62 -14.57 16.59
CA ASP A 2 11.77 -14.42 15.14
C ASP A 2 12.54 -13.13 14.84
N THR A 3 13.84 -13.26 14.72
CA THR A 3 14.77 -12.21 14.29
C THR A 3 15.18 -12.42 12.83
N ASP A 4 14.57 -13.39 12.17
CA ASP A 4 14.80 -13.64 10.75
C ASP A 4 14.38 -12.42 9.95
N VAL A 5 15.24 -11.97 9.06
CA VAL A 5 15.07 -10.80 8.20
C VAL A 5 15.23 -11.16 6.71
N SER A 6 15.24 -12.45 6.40
CA SER A 6 15.43 -12.97 5.03
C SER A 6 14.30 -12.54 4.08
N ASP A 7 13.11 -12.28 4.63
CA ASP A 7 11.94 -11.77 3.92
C ASP A 7 12.00 -10.27 3.59
N LEU A 8 12.96 -9.55 4.16
CA LEU A 8 13.14 -8.11 3.99
C LEU A 8 14.24 -7.79 2.97
N CYS A 9 14.21 -6.57 2.47
CA CYS A 9 15.24 -6.03 1.59
C CYS A 9 15.60 -4.60 2.01
N CYS A 10 16.77 -4.12 1.61
CA CYS A 10 17.16 -2.74 1.82
C CYS A 10 16.27 -1.80 1.01
N VAL A 11 15.74 -0.76 1.66
CA VAL A 11 14.81 0.23 1.06
C VAL A 11 15.51 1.51 0.60
N ASN A 12 16.83 1.58 0.70
CA ASN A 12 17.61 2.71 0.24
C ASN A 12 18.00 2.52 -1.22
N SER A 13 17.45 3.33 -2.12
CA SER A 13 17.73 3.26 -3.56
C SER A 13 19.20 3.49 -3.94
N GLN A 14 19.99 4.09 -3.04
CA GLN A 14 21.44 4.30 -3.24
C GLN A 14 22.28 3.12 -2.71
N CYS A 15 21.67 2.09 -2.14
CA CYS A 15 22.37 0.93 -1.64
C CYS A 15 22.65 -0.08 -2.75
N PRO A 16 23.83 -0.70 -2.83
CA PRO A 16 24.12 -1.74 -3.81
C PRO A 16 23.20 -2.96 -3.66
N ASP A 17 22.65 -3.17 -2.46
CA ASP A 17 21.74 -4.27 -2.14
C ASP A 17 20.27 -3.79 -2.07
N TYR A 18 19.93 -2.69 -2.72
CA TYR A 18 18.56 -2.20 -2.80
C TYR A 18 17.63 -3.27 -3.41
N GLY A 19 16.51 -3.54 -2.74
CA GLY A 19 15.49 -4.47 -3.21
C GLY A 19 15.87 -5.96 -3.17
N ARG A 20 17.11 -6.31 -2.82
CA ARG A 20 17.57 -7.71 -2.73
C ARG A 20 17.11 -8.35 -1.43
N ARG A 21 16.34 -9.43 -1.54
CA ARG A 21 15.96 -10.28 -0.40
C ARG A 21 16.96 -11.42 -0.24
N GLY A 22 17.16 -11.86 1.02
CA GLY A 22 18.08 -12.97 1.30
C GLY A 22 19.56 -12.65 1.04
N ALA A 23 19.93 -11.37 0.91
CA ALA A 23 21.32 -10.94 0.69
C ALA A 23 22.16 -10.92 1.98
N GLU A 24 21.61 -11.40 3.10
CA GLU A 24 22.25 -11.46 4.43
C GLU A 24 22.83 -10.12 4.91
N ASN A 25 22.46 -9.03 4.27
CA ASN A 25 22.93 -7.68 4.54
C ASN A 25 22.09 -6.93 5.60
N LEU A 26 21.03 -7.54 6.09
CA LEU A 26 20.13 -6.96 7.09
C LEU A 26 20.31 -7.62 8.45
N VAL A 27 20.31 -6.81 9.50
CA VAL A 27 20.36 -7.27 10.89
C VAL A 27 19.23 -6.67 11.69
N CYS A 28 18.49 -7.50 12.42
CA CYS A 28 17.49 -7.03 13.37
C CYS A 28 18.16 -6.38 14.58
N ARG A 29 17.96 -5.08 14.75
CA ARG A 29 18.52 -4.30 15.87
C ARG A 29 17.67 -4.39 17.12
N LYS A 30 16.37 -4.36 16.96
CA LYS A 30 15.41 -4.42 18.07
C LYS A 30 14.02 -4.77 17.56
N LEU A 31 13.21 -5.29 18.47
CA LEU A 31 11.78 -5.43 18.29
C LEU A 31 11.07 -4.28 19.02
N TYR A 32 10.05 -3.69 18.40
CA TYR A 32 9.33 -2.57 18.99
C TYR A 32 7.81 -2.65 18.77
N GLY A 33 7.08 -1.91 19.61
CA GLY A 33 5.62 -1.89 19.60
C GLY A 33 4.99 -3.19 20.11
N GLN A 34 3.66 -3.19 20.23
CA GLN A 34 2.90 -4.34 20.73
C GLN A 34 3.00 -5.56 19.82
N GLU A 35 3.14 -5.35 18.52
CA GLU A 35 3.29 -6.43 17.53
C GLU A 35 4.75 -6.89 17.37
N ARG A 36 5.67 -6.45 18.25
CA ARG A 36 7.09 -6.82 18.22
C ARG A 36 7.71 -6.67 16.82
N ARG A 37 7.43 -5.55 16.15
CA ARG A 37 7.92 -5.28 14.80
C ARG A 37 9.43 -5.16 14.78
N ARG A 38 10.04 -5.70 13.73
CA ARG A 38 11.49 -5.67 13.54
C ARG A 38 11.94 -4.28 13.11
N PHE A 39 12.95 -3.74 13.78
CA PHE A 39 13.70 -2.57 13.38
C PHE A 39 15.07 -3.04 12.92
N VAL A 40 15.36 -2.84 11.65
CA VAL A 40 16.50 -3.45 10.98
C VAL A 40 17.51 -2.41 10.54
N ARG A 41 18.77 -2.86 10.44
CA ARG A 41 19.88 -2.07 9.89
C ARG A 41 20.47 -2.81 8.70
N CYS A 42 20.69 -2.09 7.61
CA CYS A 42 21.46 -2.58 6.47
C CYS A 42 22.95 -2.43 6.77
N GLN A 43 23.72 -3.52 6.63
CA GLN A 43 25.18 -3.50 6.85
C GLN A 43 25.91 -2.81 5.71
N SER A 44 25.39 -2.91 4.47
CA SER A 44 26.03 -2.34 3.28
C SER A 44 25.97 -0.81 3.24
N CYS A 45 24.84 -0.19 3.64
CA CYS A 45 24.69 1.27 3.60
C CYS A 45 24.48 1.92 4.98
N GLY A 46 24.39 1.14 6.05
CA GLY A 46 24.20 1.63 7.41
C GLY A 46 22.82 2.15 7.74
N GLN A 47 21.89 2.20 6.78
CA GLN A 47 20.55 2.73 6.99
C GLN A 47 19.73 1.84 7.92
N GLU A 48 19.01 2.47 8.85
CA GLU A 48 18.08 1.80 9.76
C GLU A 48 16.63 2.11 9.37
N PHE A 49 15.79 1.10 9.43
CA PHE A 49 14.37 1.24 9.06
C PHE A 49 13.48 0.18 9.72
N SER A 50 12.18 0.47 9.76
CA SER A 50 11.16 -0.48 10.20
C SER A 50 10.85 -1.49 9.09
N GLU A 51 10.55 -2.73 9.43
CA GLU A 51 10.10 -3.77 8.49
C GLU A 51 8.93 -3.34 7.59
N ARG A 52 8.12 -2.37 8.03
CA ARG A 52 7.01 -1.83 7.23
C ARG A 52 7.43 -0.76 6.23
N ARG A 53 8.65 -0.26 6.30
CA ARG A 53 9.13 0.76 5.35
C ARG A 53 9.18 0.16 3.94
N GLY A 54 8.69 0.90 2.95
CA GLY A 54 8.54 0.38 1.58
C GLY A 54 7.30 -0.49 1.38
N THR A 55 6.39 -0.56 2.35
CA THR A 55 5.11 -1.28 2.23
C THR A 55 3.91 -0.34 2.36
N ALA A 56 2.75 -0.79 1.90
CA ALA A 56 1.48 -0.06 2.06
C ALA A 56 1.12 0.23 3.53
N LEU A 57 1.67 -0.54 4.48
CA LEU A 57 1.39 -0.39 5.91
C LEU A 57 2.35 0.55 6.65
N PHE A 58 3.32 1.14 5.97
CA PHE A 58 4.24 2.08 6.61
C PHE A 58 3.51 3.30 7.18
N GLY A 59 3.72 3.60 8.47
CA GLY A 59 3.03 4.69 9.19
C GLY A 59 1.55 4.43 9.50
N VAL A 60 1.05 3.21 9.26
CA VAL A 60 -0.29 2.81 9.70
C VAL A 60 -0.25 2.42 11.17
N ARG A 61 -1.13 3.06 11.98
CA ARG A 61 -1.20 2.80 13.43
C ARG A 61 -2.02 1.58 13.80
N LEU A 62 -2.91 1.14 12.90
CA LEU A 62 -3.72 -0.06 13.13
C LEU A 62 -2.85 -1.30 13.29
N PRO A 63 -3.27 -2.27 14.12
CA PRO A 63 -2.68 -3.61 14.13
C PRO A 63 -2.68 -4.22 12.72
N THR A 64 -1.67 -5.01 12.42
CA THR A 64 -1.50 -5.60 11.07
C THR A 64 -2.72 -6.40 10.65
N ALA A 65 -3.24 -7.24 11.54
CA ALA A 65 -4.43 -8.05 11.26
C ALA A 65 -5.67 -7.19 10.91
N LYS A 66 -5.92 -6.11 11.66
CA LYS A 66 -7.01 -5.17 11.37
C LYS A 66 -6.80 -4.43 10.06
N ALA A 67 -5.58 -3.99 9.78
CA ALA A 67 -5.26 -3.32 8.52
C ALA A 67 -5.47 -4.23 7.30
N LEU A 68 -5.05 -5.48 7.39
CA LEU A 68 -5.27 -6.48 6.35
C LEU A 68 -6.76 -6.80 6.18
N ALA A 69 -7.51 -6.97 7.28
CA ALA A 69 -8.96 -7.21 7.20
C ALA A 69 -9.68 -6.04 6.49
N VAL A 70 -9.31 -4.79 6.79
CA VAL A 70 -9.85 -3.60 6.08
C VAL A 70 -9.57 -3.68 4.59
N LEU A 71 -8.34 -3.97 4.20
CA LEU A 71 -7.95 -4.04 2.78
C LEU A 71 -8.65 -5.18 2.05
N ASN A 72 -8.81 -6.34 2.68
CA ASN A 72 -9.53 -7.48 2.12
C ASN A 72 -11.00 -7.13 1.86
N HIS A 73 -11.70 -6.54 2.84
CA HIS A 73 -13.10 -6.14 2.64
C HIS A 73 -13.25 -5.09 1.54
N VAL A 74 -12.31 -4.16 1.41
CA VAL A 74 -12.32 -3.17 0.31
C VAL A 74 -12.06 -3.85 -1.03
N ALA A 75 -11.15 -4.82 -1.10
CA ALA A 75 -10.88 -5.60 -2.30
C ALA A 75 -12.11 -6.41 -2.74
N ASP A 76 -12.87 -6.93 -1.77
CA ASP A 76 -14.16 -7.62 -1.99
C ASP A 76 -15.32 -6.65 -2.30
N SER A 77 -15.01 -5.40 -2.63
CA SER A 77 -15.98 -4.36 -3.01
C SER A 77 -16.92 -3.93 -1.87
N CYS A 78 -16.58 -4.21 -0.62
CA CYS A 78 -17.33 -3.67 0.53
C CYS A 78 -17.19 -2.15 0.60
N GLY A 79 -18.31 -1.46 0.78
CA GLY A 79 -18.29 0.00 0.95
C GLY A 79 -17.62 0.44 2.26
N VAL A 80 -17.10 1.67 2.30
CA VAL A 80 -16.34 2.23 3.44
C VAL A 80 -17.06 2.08 4.78
N ARG A 81 -18.37 2.40 4.83
CA ARG A 81 -19.16 2.29 6.08
C ARG A 81 -19.34 0.84 6.53
N GLN A 82 -19.52 -0.07 5.58
CA GLN A 82 -19.66 -1.48 5.86
C GLN A 82 -18.35 -2.07 6.38
N THR A 83 -17.25 -1.78 5.71
CA THR A 83 -15.90 -2.18 6.14
C THR A 83 -15.57 -1.67 7.54
N ALA A 84 -15.86 -0.39 7.82
CA ALA A 84 -15.65 0.21 9.13
C ALA A 84 -16.38 -0.55 10.25
N ARG A 85 -17.64 -0.93 9.99
CA ARG A 85 -18.47 -1.69 10.94
C ARG A 85 -17.98 -3.12 11.13
N LEU A 86 -17.57 -3.80 10.03
CA LEU A 86 -17.10 -5.20 10.09
C LEU A 86 -15.74 -5.35 10.77
N THR A 87 -14.88 -4.34 10.66
CA THR A 87 -13.51 -4.39 11.20
C THR A 87 -13.35 -3.60 12.50
N ASP A 88 -14.45 -2.99 12.98
CA ASP A 88 -14.42 -2.15 14.18
C ASP A 88 -13.33 -1.06 14.11
N VAL A 89 -13.36 -0.30 13.02
CA VAL A 89 -12.50 0.87 12.81
C VAL A 89 -13.33 2.06 12.33
N THR A 90 -12.79 3.27 12.42
CA THR A 90 -13.49 4.46 11.91
C THR A 90 -13.49 4.51 10.40
N THR A 91 -14.51 5.11 9.79
CA THR A 91 -14.59 5.33 8.33
C THR A 91 -13.39 6.10 7.81
N ASN A 92 -12.88 7.07 8.59
CA ASN A 92 -11.67 7.83 8.26
C ASN A 92 -10.42 6.93 8.21
N ALA A 93 -10.33 5.95 9.13
CA ALA A 93 -9.21 4.99 9.12
C ALA A 93 -9.28 4.10 7.87
N VAL A 94 -10.47 3.63 7.49
CA VAL A 94 -10.69 2.86 6.25
C VAL A 94 -10.24 3.70 5.05
N MET A 95 -10.74 4.92 4.89
CA MET A 95 -10.39 5.78 3.75
C MET A 95 -8.89 6.05 3.65
N ARG A 96 -8.25 6.44 4.78
CA ARG A 96 -6.80 6.72 4.80
C ARG A 96 -5.98 5.49 4.44
N LEU A 97 -6.34 4.33 4.95
CA LEU A 97 -5.64 3.09 4.65
C LEU A 97 -5.81 2.69 3.19
N THR A 98 -7.03 2.78 2.65
CA THR A 98 -7.31 2.49 1.24
C THR A 98 -6.56 3.43 0.30
N GLN A 99 -6.56 4.73 0.57
CA GLN A 99 -5.80 5.71 -0.21
C GLN A 99 -4.30 5.41 -0.20
N LYS A 100 -3.76 5.08 0.97
CA LYS A 100 -2.34 4.75 1.12
C LYS A 100 -1.97 3.46 0.38
N ALA A 101 -2.79 2.43 0.51
CA ALA A 101 -2.59 1.17 -0.21
C ALA A 101 -2.72 1.37 -1.72
N GLY A 102 -3.69 2.16 -2.18
CA GLY A 102 -3.86 2.50 -3.59
C GLY A 102 -2.66 3.25 -4.16
N ALA A 103 -2.14 4.26 -3.45
CA ALA A 103 -0.93 4.98 -3.87
C ALA A 103 0.29 4.07 -3.95
N HIS A 104 0.45 3.15 -2.97
CA HIS A 104 1.54 2.18 -2.99
C HIS A 104 1.41 1.18 -4.15
N ALA A 105 0.20 0.69 -4.40
CA ALA A 105 -0.08 -0.23 -5.51
C ALA A 105 0.16 0.44 -6.87
N ALA A 106 -0.21 1.71 -7.04
CA ALA A 106 0.06 2.47 -8.26
C ALA A 106 1.57 2.61 -8.51
N ALA A 107 2.34 2.99 -7.48
CA ALA A 107 3.79 3.10 -7.59
C ALA A 107 4.45 1.76 -7.94
N LEU A 108 4.00 0.66 -7.32
CA LEU A 108 4.49 -0.68 -7.61
C LEU A 108 4.12 -1.13 -9.02
N HIS A 109 2.90 -0.84 -9.46
CA HIS A 109 2.45 -1.12 -10.83
C HIS A 109 3.32 -0.38 -11.84
N ASP A 110 3.57 0.92 -11.63
CA ASP A 110 4.41 1.72 -12.52
C ASP A 110 5.86 1.21 -12.58
N GLU A 111 6.36 0.63 -11.51
CA GLU A 111 7.70 0.01 -11.48
C GLU A 111 7.72 -1.32 -12.22
N LEU A 112 6.74 -2.20 -11.99
CA LEU A 112 6.67 -3.54 -12.57
C LEU A 112 6.21 -3.55 -14.02
N ALA A 113 5.34 -2.61 -14.42
CA ALA A 113 4.77 -2.54 -15.76
C ALA A 113 5.67 -1.79 -16.78
N ARG A 114 6.90 -1.46 -16.41
CA ARG A 114 7.87 -0.84 -17.34
C ARG A 114 8.45 -1.84 -18.30
N HIS A 115 8.61 -1.43 -19.55
CA HIS A 115 9.28 -2.21 -20.61
C HIS A 115 8.68 -3.60 -20.86
N LEU A 116 7.37 -3.74 -20.68
CA LEU A 116 6.67 -4.99 -21.03
C LEU A 116 6.76 -5.23 -22.53
N LYS A 117 7.29 -6.38 -22.92
CA LYS A 117 7.23 -6.89 -24.29
C LYS A 117 6.00 -7.77 -24.40
N ALA A 118 4.88 -7.22 -24.85
CA ALA A 118 3.64 -7.97 -25.06
C ALA A 118 3.45 -8.19 -26.57
N ASN A 119 3.19 -9.44 -26.98
CA ASN A 119 2.82 -9.76 -28.36
C ASN A 119 1.33 -9.49 -28.60
N GLU A 120 0.54 -9.53 -27.55
CA GLU A 120 -0.90 -9.29 -27.57
C GLU A 120 -1.32 -8.56 -26.28
N VAL A 121 -2.21 -7.58 -26.39
CA VAL A 121 -2.77 -6.84 -25.26
C VAL A 121 -4.29 -6.95 -25.35
N GLN A 122 -4.89 -7.50 -24.30
CA GLN A 122 -6.33 -7.48 -24.10
C GLN A 122 -6.68 -6.36 -23.10
N VAL A 123 -7.60 -5.47 -23.50
CA VAL A 123 -8.07 -4.37 -22.66
C VAL A 123 -9.53 -4.65 -22.33
N ASP A 124 -9.80 -4.77 -21.03
CA ASP A 124 -11.17 -4.87 -20.51
C ASP A 124 -11.61 -3.53 -19.92
N GLU A 125 -12.86 -3.15 -20.17
CA GLU A 125 -13.43 -1.91 -19.63
C GLU A 125 -13.77 -2.07 -18.15
N LYS A 126 -13.13 -1.28 -17.29
CA LYS A 126 -13.54 -1.14 -15.90
C LYS A 126 -14.35 0.13 -15.70
N TRP A 127 -15.65 -0.01 -15.53
CA TRP A 127 -16.51 1.11 -15.15
C TRP A 127 -16.26 1.51 -13.69
N SER A 128 -15.84 2.75 -13.45
CA SER A 128 -15.77 3.32 -12.12
C SER A 128 -16.35 4.73 -12.12
N PHE A 129 -17.14 5.04 -11.08
CA PHE A 129 -17.65 6.39 -10.88
C PHE A 129 -16.62 7.23 -10.17
N VAL A 130 -16.03 8.18 -10.88
CA VAL A 130 -15.10 9.17 -10.32
C VAL A 130 -15.85 10.50 -10.21
N GLY A 131 -16.22 10.85 -9.00
CA GLY A 131 -16.83 12.14 -8.70
C GLY A 131 -18.35 12.12 -8.49
N LYS A 132 -18.91 13.24 -8.03
CA LYS A 132 -20.35 13.48 -7.94
C LYS A 132 -20.97 13.45 -9.33
N LYS A 133 -22.12 12.76 -9.46
CA LYS A 133 -23.01 12.92 -10.60
C LYS A 133 -23.18 14.41 -10.87
N GLY A 134 -22.71 14.91 -11.99
CA GLY A 134 -22.82 16.32 -12.36
C GLY A 134 -24.29 16.72 -12.27
N GLY A 135 -24.58 17.76 -11.50
CA GLY A 135 -25.92 18.36 -11.49
C GLY A 135 -26.29 18.75 -12.93
N SER A 136 -27.54 18.52 -13.33
CA SER A 136 -28.08 18.92 -14.61
C SER A 136 -27.59 20.32 -14.98
N LEU A 137 -26.92 20.45 -16.11
CA LEU A 137 -26.60 21.75 -16.69
C LEU A 137 -27.91 22.54 -16.86
N PRO A 138 -27.98 23.78 -16.38
CA PRO A 138 -29.16 24.61 -16.64
C PRO A 138 -29.32 24.79 -18.14
N ALA A 139 -30.55 24.53 -18.63
CA ALA A 139 -30.93 24.70 -20.04
C ALA A 139 -30.47 26.09 -20.51
N ARG A 140 -29.70 26.17 -21.59
CA ARG A 140 -29.36 27.40 -22.29
C ARG A 140 -30.69 28.07 -22.70
N ARG A 141 -31.01 29.20 -22.09
CA ARG A 141 -32.07 30.08 -22.62
C ARG A 141 -31.57 30.63 -23.94
N THR A 142 -32.13 30.14 -25.03
CA THR A 142 -32.06 30.82 -26.32
C THR A 142 -32.94 32.06 -26.22
N GLY A 143 -32.33 33.22 -26.05
CA GLY A 143 -32.97 34.50 -26.16
C GLY A 143 -33.32 34.79 -27.66
N ARG A 144 -34.53 35.21 -27.87
CA ARG A 144 -34.94 35.90 -29.12
C ARG A 144 -34.31 37.27 -29.19
#